data_57639fac1a9b70ebfe8afc788df7100c
#
_entry.id   57639fac1a9b70ebfe8afc788df7100c
#
_cell.length_a   1.000
_cell.length_b   1.000
_cell.length_c   1.000
_cell.angle_alpha   90.00
_cell.angle_beta   90.00
_cell.angle_gamma   90.00
#
_symmetry.space_group_name_H-M   'P 1'
#
loop_
_entity.id
_entity.type
_entity.pdbx_description
1 polymer ?
#
loop_
_entity_poly.entity_id
_entity_poly.type
_entity_poly.pdbx_seq_one_letter_code
_entity_poly.pdbx_strand_id
1 'polypeptide(L)'
;MHYPPPESPRPRGITKPRTLTPLANQQSATSPPPLLAESIRSFLPGWTCTTHVFQAAAPRESMPPGPGSQIVVSSGLNGVERQAIADARFEEITKLRKDISSGRKKLSMNDATMWSVANRYAPERSCTGNSIGVTVVLFHAGGFHKEIWETTLRYLLSMPQGQANVDEIWSLDAANHGDSALINNKSLGETFEWSDHARDILNFLGNYLPDRTQNGVLQWNLERISNQNSRERFERGFEDRKVLGIGHSFGGCALARAALDGPSLFSSIIFVDPVIYPLCAAGGSKIRLAPIGALIRREQWQDRESARTGLLKSPFFQAWHPDALEDYVQYGTVEDEHGVKLKCSGYQC
;
A
#
# COMPACT_ATOMS: atom_id res chain seq x y z
N MET A 1 4.58 -21.59 -24.49
CA MET A 1 3.22 -21.04 -24.61
C MET A 1 3.26 -19.94 -25.65
N HIS A 2 2.51 -20.06 -26.74
CA HIS A 2 2.31 -18.96 -27.69
C HIS A 2 1.16 -18.10 -27.18
N TYR A 3 1.48 -16.92 -26.67
CA TYR A 3 0.47 -15.90 -26.44
C TYR A 3 0.11 -15.29 -27.81
N PRO A 4 -1.18 -15.23 -28.18
CA PRO A 4 -1.57 -14.47 -29.36
C PRO A 4 -1.14 -13.00 -29.16
N PRO A 5 -0.69 -12.30 -30.20
CA PRO A 5 -0.37 -10.89 -30.09
C PRO A 5 -1.63 -10.13 -29.61
N PRO A 6 -1.49 -9.18 -28.67
CA PRO A 6 -2.63 -8.45 -28.18
C PRO A 6 -3.28 -7.67 -29.31
N GLU A 7 -4.55 -7.90 -29.55
CA GLU A 7 -5.41 -7.14 -30.50
C GLU A 7 -5.73 -5.74 -29.96
N SER A 8 -4.81 -5.10 -29.28
CA SER A 8 -5.03 -3.74 -28.77
C SER A 8 -4.68 -2.72 -29.86
N PRO A 9 -5.55 -1.78 -30.18
CA PRO A 9 -5.19 -0.67 -31.04
C PRO A 9 -4.01 0.07 -30.42
N ARG A 10 -2.96 0.32 -31.22
CA ARG A 10 -1.78 1.08 -30.75
C ARG A 10 -2.26 2.42 -30.19
N PRO A 11 -1.79 2.82 -28.98
CA PRO A 11 -2.18 4.10 -28.40
C PRO A 11 -1.83 5.24 -29.39
N ARG A 12 -2.80 6.11 -29.65
CA ARG A 12 -2.60 7.29 -30.51
C ARG A 12 -1.89 8.37 -29.70
N GLY A 13 -0.60 8.21 -29.52
CA GLY A 13 0.26 9.18 -28.84
C GLY A 13 0.74 8.72 -27.45
N ILE A 14 1.87 9.27 -27.04
CA ILE A 14 2.43 9.09 -25.69
C ILE A 14 1.89 10.23 -24.84
N THR A 15 1.07 9.93 -23.86
CA THR A 15 0.63 10.92 -22.87
C THR A 15 1.67 10.95 -21.74
N LYS A 16 2.29 12.12 -21.54
CA LYS A 16 3.16 12.32 -20.38
C LYS A 16 2.31 12.19 -19.10
N PRO A 17 2.74 11.42 -18.10
CA PRO A 17 2.05 11.37 -16.83
C PRO A 17 2.09 12.75 -16.16
N ARG A 18 1.04 13.08 -15.39
CA ARG A 18 1.01 14.31 -14.59
C ARG A 18 2.21 14.33 -13.65
N THR A 19 2.90 15.47 -13.54
CA THR A 19 4.00 15.65 -12.59
C THR A 19 3.50 15.39 -11.15
N LEU A 20 4.25 14.62 -10.38
CA LEU A 20 3.97 14.46 -8.96
C LEU A 20 4.22 15.76 -8.21
N THR A 21 3.41 16.03 -7.20
CA THR A 21 3.71 17.11 -6.26
C THR A 21 5.04 16.82 -5.56
N PRO A 22 5.97 17.75 -5.52
CA PRO A 22 7.28 17.54 -4.89
C PRO A 22 7.14 17.12 -3.44
N LEU A 23 8.07 16.28 -2.97
CA LEU A 23 8.18 15.96 -1.55
C LEU A 23 8.61 17.21 -0.78
N ALA A 24 7.86 17.55 0.26
CA ALA A 24 8.27 18.63 1.14
C ALA A 24 9.52 18.24 1.96
N ASN A 25 10.41 19.20 2.19
CA ASN A 25 11.53 19.04 3.12
C ASN A 25 11.01 19.10 4.57
N GLN A 26 10.17 18.15 4.95
CA GLN A 26 9.58 18.16 6.28
C GLN A 26 10.56 17.59 7.30
N GLN A 27 10.89 18.44 8.27
CA GLN A 27 11.23 17.96 9.61
C GLN A 27 9.91 17.92 10.38
N SER A 28 9.43 16.74 10.71
CA SER A 28 8.22 16.62 11.51
C SER A 28 8.49 17.14 12.91
N ALA A 29 7.79 18.20 13.32
CA ALA A 29 7.72 18.62 14.71
C ALA A 29 6.79 17.72 15.53
N THR A 30 6.07 16.79 14.91
CA THR A 30 5.09 15.92 15.54
C THR A 30 5.70 14.57 15.86
N SER A 31 5.48 14.09 17.08
CA SER A 31 5.82 12.72 17.45
C SER A 31 4.91 11.74 16.71
N PRO A 32 5.45 10.59 16.25
CA PRO A 32 4.62 9.56 15.63
C PRO A 32 3.62 9.00 16.66
N PRO A 33 2.41 8.62 16.23
CA PRO A 33 1.47 7.92 17.09
C PRO A 33 2.05 6.58 17.53
N PRO A 34 1.67 6.06 18.70
CA PRO A 34 2.15 4.77 19.18
C PRO A 34 1.74 3.66 18.21
N LEU A 35 2.56 2.62 18.12
CA LEU A 35 2.19 1.40 17.42
C LEU A 35 1.00 0.73 18.10
N LEU A 36 0.14 0.11 17.29
CA LEU A 36 -1.09 -0.54 17.73
C LEU A 36 -0.85 -1.98 18.23
N ALA A 37 0.34 -2.53 17.96
CA ALA A 37 0.75 -3.88 18.35
C ALA A 37 2.23 -3.90 18.71
N GLU A 38 2.71 -5.04 19.22
CA GLU A 38 4.13 -5.25 19.48
C GLU A 38 4.97 -5.03 18.22
N SER A 39 6.04 -4.27 18.37
CA SER A 39 6.92 -3.89 17.24
C SER A 39 7.83 -5.01 16.76
N ILE A 40 7.92 -6.12 17.49
CA ILE A 40 8.87 -7.22 17.21
C ILE A 40 8.15 -8.54 17.36
N ARG A 41 8.27 -9.41 16.35
CA ARG A 41 7.79 -10.80 16.41
C ARG A 41 8.70 -11.73 15.61
N SER A 42 8.72 -13.01 16.00
CA SER A 42 9.32 -14.06 15.17
C SER A 42 8.51 -14.20 13.88
N PHE A 43 9.18 -14.41 12.76
CA PHE A 43 8.51 -14.64 11.46
C PHE A 43 8.73 -16.06 10.94
N LEU A 44 9.98 -16.44 10.80
CA LEU A 44 10.43 -17.78 10.45
C LEU A 44 11.68 -18.11 11.30
N PRO A 45 12.07 -19.40 11.41
CA PRO A 45 13.35 -19.73 12.05
C PRO A 45 14.50 -18.93 11.45
N GLY A 46 15.16 -18.12 12.29
CA GLY A 46 16.26 -17.25 11.90
C GLY A 46 15.83 -15.94 11.21
N TRP A 47 14.54 -15.58 11.20
CA TRP A 47 14.03 -14.31 10.66
C TRP A 47 13.08 -13.63 11.64
N THR A 48 13.32 -12.37 11.88
CA THR A 48 12.49 -11.51 12.75
C THR A 48 11.71 -10.50 11.89
N CYS A 49 10.45 -10.29 12.26
CA CYS A 49 9.64 -9.20 11.73
C CYS A 49 9.62 -8.06 12.75
N THR A 50 9.93 -6.84 12.30
CA THR A 50 9.81 -5.62 13.10
C THR A 50 8.90 -4.62 12.40
N THR A 51 8.07 -3.92 13.19
CA THR A 51 7.13 -2.92 12.66
C THR A 51 7.65 -1.53 12.91
N HIS A 52 7.59 -0.70 11.89
CA HIS A 52 8.13 0.65 11.88
C HIS A 52 7.11 1.66 11.40
N VAL A 53 7.22 2.89 11.91
CA VAL A 53 6.42 4.04 11.50
C VAL A 53 7.33 5.12 10.95
N PHE A 54 6.88 5.77 9.88
CA PHE A 54 7.54 6.95 9.32
C PHE A 54 6.49 7.92 8.78
N GLN A 55 6.86 9.19 8.68
CA GLN A 55 5.93 10.20 8.16
C GLN A 55 5.69 9.97 6.66
N ALA A 56 4.41 9.92 6.27
CA ALA A 56 3.99 9.85 4.87
C ALA A 56 4.33 11.14 4.12
N ALA A 57 4.37 11.08 2.79
CA ALA A 57 4.64 12.23 1.95
C ALA A 57 3.61 13.35 2.18
N ALA A 58 4.09 14.59 2.22
CA ALA A 58 3.24 15.78 2.34
C ALA A 58 3.75 16.87 1.36
N PRO A 59 2.90 17.87 1.00
CA PRO A 59 1.45 17.88 1.21
C PRO A 59 0.77 16.78 0.40
N ARG A 60 -0.46 16.38 0.74
CA ARG A 60 -1.18 15.31 0.03
C ARG A 60 -2.17 15.87 -0.97
N GLU A 61 -2.30 15.19 -2.10
CA GLU A 61 -3.30 15.49 -3.13
C GLU A 61 -4.67 14.87 -2.80
N SER A 62 -4.72 13.91 -1.87
CA SER A 62 -5.95 13.37 -1.30
C SER A 62 -6.72 14.47 -0.57
N MET A 63 -8.04 14.50 -0.75
CA MET A 63 -8.86 15.52 -0.11
C MET A 63 -8.81 15.39 1.43
N PRO A 64 -8.89 16.52 2.17
CA PRO A 64 -9.04 16.49 3.61
C PRO A 64 -10.37 15.85 4.04
N PRO A 65 -10.50 15.41 5.30
CA PRO A 65 -11.75 14.91 5.84
C PRO A 65 -12.90 15.90 5.66
N GLY A 66 -14.03 15.41 5.18
CA GLY A 66 -15.27 16.18 5.04
C GLY A 66 -16.37 15.69 6.01
N PRO A 67 -17.43 16.48 6.22
CA PRO A 67 -18.59 16.01 6.98
C PRO A 67 -19.25 14.85 6.21
N GLY A 68 -19.08 13.64 6.69
CA GLY A 68 -19.64 12.41 6.06
C GLY A 68 -18.59 11.44 5.53
N SER A 69 -17.30 11.71 5.70
CA SER A 69 -16.20 10.83 5.28
C SER A 69 -16.17 9.46 6.01
N GLN A 70 -17.02 9.25 7.00
CA GLN A 70 -17.17 8.00 7.76
C GLN A 70 -18.56 7.38 7.55
N ILE A 71 -18.91 7.05 6.32
CA ILE A 71 -20.10 6.22 6.09
C ILE A 71 -19.72 4.78 6.40
N VAL A 72 -19.98 4.36 7.62
CA VAL A 72 -20.00 2.94 7.98
C VAL A 72 -21.22 2.34 7.31
N VAL A 73 -21.01 1.45 6.35
CA VAL A 73 -22.10 0.65 5.82
C VAL A 73 -22.59 -0.25 6.95
N SER A 74 -23.72 0.12 7.57
CA SER A 74 -24.22 -0.54 8.76
C SER A 74 -24.42 -2.05 8.52
N SER A 75 -24.11 -2.86 9.52
CA SER A 75 -24.16 -4.33 9.48
C SER A 75 -25.57 -4.91 9.23
N GLY A 76 -26.62 -4.10 9.34
CA GLY A 76 -28.02 -4.52 9.18
C GLY A 76 -28.60 -4.42 7.77
N LEU A 77 -27.89 -3.85 6.79
CA LEU A 77 -28.40 -3.65 5.44
C LEU A 77 -28.42 -4.95 4.64
N ASN A 78 -29.51 -5.18 3.89
CA ASN A 78 -29.57 -6.27 2.92
C ASN A 78 -28.73 -5.96 1.66
N GLY A 79 -28.57 -6.95 0.77
CA GLY A 79 -27.74 -6.82 -0.43
C GLY A 79 -28.19 -5.71 -1.38
N VAL A 80 -29.49 -5.49 -1.51
CA VAL A 80 -30.08 -4.46 -2.39
C VAL A 80 -29.78 -3.06 -1.86
N GLU A 81 -29.96 -2.86 -0.56
CA GLU A 81 -29.67 -1.60 0.12
C GLU A 81 -28.20 -1.23 0.04
N ARG A 82 -27.31 -2.20 0.26
CA ARG A 82 -25.86 -2.00 0.10
C ARG A 82 -25.49 -1.63 -1.33
N GLN A 83 -26.08 -2.30 -2.33
CA GLN A 83 -25.84 -1.99 -3.73
C GLN A 83 -26.29 -0.56 -4.07
N ALA A 84 -27.45 -0.14 -3.61
CA ALA A 84 -27.97 1.21 -3.85
C ALA A 84 -27.07 2.30 -3.24
N ILE A 85 -26.56 2.08 -2.02
CA ILE A 85 -25.62 2.98 -1.37
C ILE A 85 -24.29 3.02 -2.15
N ALA A 86 -23.76 1.88 -2.58
CA ALA A 86 -22.54 1.81 -3.35
C ALA A 86 -22.64 2.51 -4.70
N ASP A 87 -23.77 2.32 -5.41
CA ASP A 87 -24.02 3.00 -6.68
C ASP A 87 -24.09 4.52 -6.51
N ALA A 88 -24.86 5.00 -5.52
CA ALA A 88 -24.95 6.43 -5.22
C ALA A 88 -23.57 7.03 -4.89
N ARG A 89 -22.78 6.31 -4.10
CA ARG A 89 -21.45 6.77 -3.71
C ARG A 89 -20.46 6.75 -4.87
N PHE A 90 -20.51 5.74 -5.72
CA PHE A 90 -19.70 5.68 -6.94
C PHE A 90 -19.97 6.87 -7.86
N GLU A 91 -21.24 7.22 -8.07
CA GLU A 91 -21.63 8.38 -8.88
C GLU A 91 -21.14 9.69 -8.25
N GLU A 92 -21.24 9.85 -6.92
CA GLU A 92 -20.76 11.03 -6.22
C GLU A 92 -19.24 11.20 -6.37
N ILE A 93 -18.45 10.14 -6.14
CA ILE A 93 -16.98 10.15 -6.30
C ILE A 93 -16.61 10.44 -7.76
N THR A 94 -17.32 9.81 -8.71
CA THR A 94 -17.08 10.01 -10.15
C THR A 94 -17.34 11.45 -10.55
N LYS A 95 -18.44 12.06 -10.07
CA LYS A 95 -18.77 13.47 -10.29
C LYS A 95 -17.69 14.37 -9.68
N LEU A 96 -17.29 14.11 -8.44
CA LEU A 96 -16.25 14.86 -7.74
C LEU A 96 -14.94 14.87 -8.54
N ARG A 97 -14.48 13.70 -8.99
CA ARG A 97 -13.27 13.56 -9.82
C ARG A 97 -13.39 14.31 -11.15
N LYS A 98 -14.56 14.24 -11.79
CA LYS A 98 -14.84 14.98 -13.02
C LYS A 98 -14.82 16.50 -12.80
N ASP A 99 -15.34 16.98 -11.68
CA ASP A 99 -15.36 18.40 -11.34
C ASP A 99 -13.95 18.91 -11.03
N ILE A 100 -13.11 18.13 -10.35
CA ILE A 100 -11.70 18.43 -10.12
C ILE A 100 -10.93 18.45 -11.46
N SER A 101 -11.07 17.40 -12.27
CA SER A 101 -10.33 17.27 -13.53
C SER A 101 -10.69 18.34 -14.57
N SER A 102 -11.90 18.85 -14.53
CA SER A 102 -12.39 19.95 -15.39
C SER A 102 -12.14 21.34 -14.80
N GLY A 103 -11.52 21.45 -13.63
CA GLY A 103 -11.27 22.72 -12.95
C GLY A 103 -12.50 23.38 -12.33
N ARG A 104 -13.69 22.72 -12.37
CA ARG A 104 -14.90 23.23 -11.71
C ARG A 104 -14.80 23.22 -10.19
N LYS A 105 -14.03 22.29 -9.62
CA LYS A 105 -13.71 22.23 -8.20
C LYS A 105 -12.21 22.24 -8.03
N LYS A 106 -11.70 23.13 -7.17
CA LYS A 106 -10.28 23.11 -6.80
C LYS A 106 -10.01 21.91 -5.89
N LEU A 107 -8.91 21.22 -6.16
CA LEU A 107 -8.36 20.23 -5.24
C LEU A 107 -7.84 20.98 -4.02
N SER A 108 -8.38 20.70 -2.86
CA SER A 108 -7.82 21.17 -1.58
C SER A 108 -6.72 20.20 -1.18
N MET A 109 -5.50 20.71 -1.03
CA MET A 109 -4.40 19.91 -0.49
C MET A 109 -4.68 19.58 0.97
N ASN A 110 -4.37 18.36 1.38
CA ASN A 110 -4.46 17.95 2.77
C ASN A 110 -3.09 18.10 3.42
N ASP A 111 -2.98 19.09 4.31
CA ASP A 111 -1.75 19.39 5.05
C ASP A 111 -1.64 18.62 6.38
N ALA A 112 -2.63 17.79 6.71
CA ALA A 112 -2.57 16.97 7.90
C ALA A 112 -1.38 16.00 7.83
N THR A 113 -0.62 15.93 8.92
CA THR A 113 0.45 14.94 9.05
C THR A 113 -0.15 13.54 9.03
N MET A 114 0.28 12.73 8.08
CA MET A 114 -0.06 11.31 7.98
C MET A 114 1.18 10.45 8.18
N TRP A 115 0.95 9.21 8.55
CA TRP A 115 1.97 8.23 8.87
C TRP A 115 1.80 6.98 8.04
N SER A 116 2.90 6.36 7.67
CA SER A 116 2.92 5.05 7.02
C SER A 116 3.56 4.04 7.95
N VAL A 117 3.02 2.83 7.95
CA VAL A 117 3.52 1.70 8.72
C VAL A 117 4.16 0.70 7.77
N ALA A 118 5.32 0.21 8.14
CA ALA A 118 6.04 -0.82 7.38
C ALA A 118 6.49 -1.95 8.29
N ASN A 119 6.43 -3.18 7.78
CA ASN A 119 7.10 -4.33 8.38
C ASN A 119 8.45 -4.55 7.71
N ARG A 120 9.47 -4.76 8.53
CA ARG A 120 10.81 -5.19 8.10
C ARG A 120 11.01 -6.64 8.52
N TYR A 121 11.34 -7.48 7.56
CA TYR A 121 11.74 -8.87 7.79
C TYR A 121 13.26 -8.95 7.55
N ALA A 122 13.99 -9.35 8.57
CA ALA A 122 15.45 -9.42 8.52
C ALA A 122 15.97 -10.70 9.18
N PRO A 123 17.08 -11.27 8.67
CA PRO A 123 17.71 -12.41 9.30
C PRO A 123 18.28 -12.03 10.68
N GLU A 124 18.17 -12.94 11.64
CA GLU A 124 18.71 -12.77 13.00
C GLU A 124 20.26 -12.78 13.02
N ARG A 125 20.86 -13.41 12.01
CA ARG A 125 22.31 -13.48 11.86
C ARG A 125 22.76 -12.54 10.76
N SER A 126 23.89 -11.87 11.02
CA SER A 126 24.56 -11.07 10.00
C SER A 126 24.89 -11.92 8.77
N CYS A 127 24.53 -11.41 7.59
CA CYS A 127 25.06 -11.96 6.34
C CYS A 127 26.57 -11.71 6.31
N THR A 128 27.37 -12.76 6.53
CA THR A 128 28.83 -12.68 6.64
C THR A 128 29.55 -12.61 5.28
N GLY A 129 28.81 -12.38 4.20
CA GLY A 129 29.35 -12.34 2.83
C GLY A 129 29.74 -10.93 2.39
N ASN A 130 30.80 -10.81 1.60
CA ASN A 130 31.23 -9.55 0.96
C ASN A 130 30.34 -9.14 -0.24
N SER A 131 29.27 -9.88 -0.52
CA SER A 131 28.34 -9.57 -1.62
C SER A 131 27.17 -8.74 -1.12
N ILE A 132 26.80 -7.68 -1.84
CA ILE A 132 25.58 -6.93 -1.61
C ILE A 132 24.41 -7.80 -2.07
N GLY A 133 23.56 -8.23 -1.14
CA GLY A 133 22.32 -8.93 -1.44
C GLY A 133 21.20 -7.98 -1.87
N VAL A 134 19.99 -8.51 -1.96
CA VAL A 134 18.82 -7.78 -2.42
C VAL A 134 17.97 -7.33 -1.24
N THR A 135 17.66 -6.04 -1.19
CA THR A 135 16.57 -5.50 -0.37
C THR A 135 15.27 -5.55 -1.20
N VAL A 136 14.30 -6.31 -0.74
CA VAL A 136 12.98 -6.39 -1.38
C VAL A 136 12.04 -5.38 -0.73
N VAL A 137 11.31 -4.60 -1.53
CA VAL A 137 10.30 -3.66 -1.04
C VAL A 137 8.96 -3.96 -1.69
N LEU A 138 7.93 -4.22 -0.87
CA LEU A 138 6.65 -4.77 -1.27
C LEU A 138 5.51 -3.76 -1.11
N PHE A 139 4.64 -3.68 -2.12
CA PHE A 139 3.48 -2.79 -2.15
C PHE A 139 2.23 -3.59 -2.48
N HIS A 140 1.27 -3.60 -1.56
CA HIS A 140 0.05 -4.43 -1.63
C HIS A 140 -1.01 -3.89 -2.59
N ALA A 141 -2.00 -4.69 -2.93
CA ALA A 141 -3.16 -4.30 -3.72
C ALA A 141 -4.19 -3.49 -2.89
N GLY A 142 -5.09 -2.77 -3.57
CA GLY A 142 -6.21 -2.09 -2.91
C GLY A 142 -7.03 -3.06 -2.06
N GLY A 143 -7.40 -2.63 -0.85
CA GLY A 143 -8.13 -3.44 0.11
C GLY A 143 -7.30 -4.47 0.88
N PHE A 144 -5.98 -4.52 0.67
CA PHE A 144 -5.06 -5.40 1.38
C PHE A 144 -4.24 -4.61 2.41
N HIS A 145 -3.20 -5.23 2.95
CA HIS A 145 -2.29 -4.68 3.94
C HIS A 145 -0.89 -5.29 3.78
N LYS A 146 0.08 -4.77 4.48
CA LYS A 146 1.49 -5.17 4.36
C LYS A 146 1.76 -6.66 4.64
N GLU A 147 1.01 -7.29 5.55
CA GLU A 147 1.19 -8.71 5.91
C GLU A 147 0.64 -9.68 4.87
N ILE A 148 -0.12 -9.21 3.86
CA ILE A 148 -0.65 -10.11 2.81
C ILE A 148 0.44 -10.87 2.05
N TRP A 149 1.66 -10.35 2.08
CA TRP A 149 2.83 -10.96 1.46
C TRP A 149 3.43 -12.11 2.27
N GLU A 150 3.07 -12.26 3.56
CA GLU A 150 3.77 -13.17 4.48
C GLU A 150 3.75 -14.62 4.03
N THR A 151 2.63 -15.11 3.53
CA THR A 151 2.56 -16.47 2.97
C THR A 151 3.57 -16.63 1.82
N THR A 152 3.64 -15.68 0.88
CA THR A 152 4.62 -15.71 -0.21
C THR A 152 6.05 -15.64 0.32
N LEU A 153 6.29 -14.80 1.33
CA LEU A 153 7.61 -14.67 1.94
C LEU A 153 8.07 -15.93 2.66
N ARG A 154 7.15 -16.62 3.35
CA ARG A 154 7.46 -17.92 3.99
C ARG A 154 7.96 -18.93 2.95
N TYR A 155 7.31 -19.01 1.78
CA TYR A 155 7.77 -19.89 0.69
C TYR A 155 9.10 -19.41 0.09
N LEU A 156 9.25 -18.13 -0.20
CA LEU A 156 10.50 -17.58 -0.76
C LEU A 156 11.69 -17.86 0.15
N LEU A 157 11.56 -17.56 1.44
CA LEU A 157 12.62 -17.70 2.43
C LEU A 157 12.84 -19.14 2.91
N SER A 158 11.92 -20.07 2.62
CA SER A 158 12.17 -21.50 2.82
C SER A 158 13.10 -22.09 1.76
N MET A 159 13.27 -21.42 0.62
CA MET A 159 14.18 -21.87 -0.45
C MET A 159 15.61 -21.39 -0.15
N PRO A 160 16.64 -22.26 -0.34
CA PRO A 160 18.04 -21.88 -0.09
C PRO A 160 18.48 -20.63 -0.87
N GLN A 161 18.02 -20.48 -2.11
CA GLN A 161 18.33 -19.32 -2.95
C GLN A 161 17.71 -18.03 -2.39
N GLY A 162 16.50 -18.09 -1.83
CA GLY A 162 15.84 -16.95 -1.18
C GLY A 162 16.60 -16.50 0.04
N GLN A 163 17.00 -17.45 0.89
CA GLN A 163 17.80 -17.16 2.09
C GLN A 163 19.19 -16.59 1.77
N ALA A 164 19.83 -17.07 0.69
CA ALA A 164 21.19 -16.70 0.35
C ALA A 164 21.31 -15.31 -0.31
N ASN A 165 20.25 -14.80 -0.94
CA ASN A 165 20.32 -13.59 -1.77
C ASN A 165 19.47 -12.43 -1.25
N VAL A 166 18.62 -12.63 -0.24
CA VAL A 166 17.79 -11.58 0.34
C VAL A 166 18.41 -11.10 1.64
N ASP A 167 18.82 -9.83 1.68
CA ASP A 167 19.38 -9.20 2.87
C ASP A 167 18.29 -8.78 3.86
N GLU A 168 17.22 -8.20 3.36
CA GLU A 168 16.04 -7.83 4.13
C GLU A 168 14.85 -7.57 3.22
N ILE A 169 13.66 -7.56 3.80
CA ILE A 169 12.42 -7.28 3.09
C ILE A 169 11.65 -6.20 3.86
N TRP A 170 11.12 -5.24 3.12
CA TRP A 170 10.22 -4.22 3.65
C TRP A 170 8.85 -4.35 2.97
N SER A 171 7.78 -4.39 3.76
CA SER A 171 6.41 -4.38 3.25
C SER A 171 5.66 -3.19 3.83
N LEU A 172 5.12 -2.33 2.96
CA LEU A 172 4.53 -1.05 3.33
C LEU A 172 3.01 -1.09 3.24
N ASP A 173 2.34 -0.54 4.26
CA ASP A 173 0.95 -0.13 4.13
C ASP A 173 0.86 1.21 3.36
N ALA A 174 -0.08 1.32 2.44
CA ALA A 174 -0.50 2.64 1.96
C ALA A 174 -1.16 3.42 3.12
N ALA A 175 -1.07 4.75 3.11
CA ALA A 175 -1.52 5.59 4.23
C ALA A 175 -3.01 5.41 4.62
N ASN A 176 -3.83 4.87 3.71
CA ASN A 176 -5.24 4.56 3.91
C ASN A 176 -5.55 3.06 4.08
N HIS A 177 -4.53 2.22 4.27
CA HIS A 177 -4.68 0.76 4.41
C HIS A 177 -3.99 0.24 5.66
N GLY A 178 -4.39 -0.96 6.10
CA GLY A 178 -3.74 -1.65 7.20
C GLY A 178 -3.63 -0.82 8.48
N ASP A 179 -2.50 -0.94 9.16
CA ASP A 179 -2.23 -0.18 10.40
C ASP A 179 -2.08 1.32 10.12
N SER A 180 -1.61 1.71 8.93
CA SER A 180 -1.57 3.12 8.52
C SER A 180 -2.95 3.76 8.52
N ALA A 181 -3.99 3.07 8.05
CA ALA A 181 -5.36 3.59 8.05
C ALA A 181 -5.87 3.85 9.48
N LEU A 182 -5.55 2.97 10.43
CA LEU A 182 -5.95 3.13 11.82
C LEU A 182 -5.29 4.35 12.47
N ILE A 183 -4.00 4.54 12.22
CA ILE A 183 -3.24 5.70 12.74
C ILE A 183 -3.75 7.00 12.12
N ASN A 184 -4.09 6.99 10.84
CA ASN A 184 -4.51 8.16 10.08
C ASN A 184 -6.02 8.41 10.08
N ASN A 185 -6.83 7.65 10.80
CA ASN A 185 -8.29 7.64 10.70
C ASN A 185 -8.94 9.02 10.77
N LYS A 186 -8.37 9.95 11.53
CA LYS A 186 -8.84 11.34 11.69
C LYS A 186 -8.38 12.28 10.58
N SER A 187 -7.37 11.88 9.81
CA SER A 187 -6.73 12.68 8.76
C SER A 187 -7.09 12.19 7.35
N LEU A 188 -7.65 10.98 7.22
CA LEU A 188 -8.09 10.42 5.96
C LEU A 188 -9.34 11.13 5.46
N GLY A 189 -9.30 11.60 4.23
CA GLY A 189 -10.40 12.27 3.57
C GLY A 189 -11.30 11.32 2.78
N GLU A 190 -12.22 11.92 2.03
CA GLU A 190 -13.20 11.20 1.21
C GLU A 190 -12.59 10.50 -0.01
N THR A 191 -11.42 10.93 -0.46
CA THR A 191 -10.73 10.34 -1.61
C THR A 191 -9.27 10.10 -1.28
N PHE A 192 -8.72 9.07 -1.88
CA PHE A 192 -7.29 8.79 -1.83
C PHE A 192 -6.71 8.84 -3.24
N GLU A 193 -5.71 9.69 -3.44
CA GLU A 193 -5.02 9.80 -4.72
C GLU A 193 -3.85 8.82 -4.78
N TRP A 194 -3.85 7.97 -5.80
CA TRP A 194 -2.81 6.96 -5.99
C TRP A 194 -1.41 7.56 -6.20
N SER A 195 -1.35 8.79 -6.70
CA SER A 195 -0.12 9.57 -6.77
C SER A 195 0.50 9.83 -5.40
N ASP A 196 -0.31 9.99 -4.35
CA ASP A 196 0.20 10.13 -2.99
C ASP A 196 0.89 8.86 -2.51
N HIS A 197 0.37 7.66 -2.86
CA HIS A 197 1.07 6.41 -2.52
C HIS A 197 2.39 6.27 -3.29
N ALA A 198 2.45 6.68 -4.56
CA ALA A 198 3.72 6.74 -5.28
C ALA A 198 4.73 7.69 -4.62
N ARG A 199 4.27 8.81 -4.08
CA ARG A 199 5.09 9.75 -3.31
C ARG A 199 5.52 9.16 -1.96
N ASP A 200 4.66 8.38 -1.29
CA ASP A 200 5.02 7.65 -0.07
C ASP A 200 6.14 6.63 -0.33
N ILE A 201 6.10 5.93 -1.47
CA ILE A 201 7.18 5.02 -1.92
C ILE A 201 8.48 5.78 -2.11
N LEU A 202 8.46 6.89 -2.86
CA LEU A 202 9.63 7.75 -3.07
C LEU A 202 10.17 8.31 -1.75
N ASN A 203 9.27 8.74 -0.88
CA ASN A 203 9.61 9.28 0.43
C ASN A 203 10.25 8.22 1.34
N PHE A 204 9.72 6.99 1.36
CA PHE A 204 10.33 5.88 2.10
C PHE A 204 11.73 5.59 1.59
N LEU A 205 11.88 5.32 0.31
CA LEU A 205 13.17 4.96 -0.29
C LEU A 205 14.19 6.11 -0.21
N GLY A 206 13.75 7.32 -0.52
CA GLY A 206 14.61 8.49 -0.58
C GLY A 206 15.00 9.06 0.78
N ASN A 207 14.15 8.87 1.82
CA ASN A 207 14.31 9.60 3.07
C ASN A 207 14.35 8.74 4.34
N TYR A 208 13.87 7.48 4.33
CA TYR A 208 13.73 6.68 5.55
C TYR A 208 14.39 5.32 5.49
N LEU A 209 14.49 4.69 4.31
CA LEU A 209 15.19 3.41 4.20
C LEU A 209 16.66 3.60 4.61
N PRO A 210 17.20 2.84 5.57
CA PRO A 210 18.62 2.96 5.96
C PRO A 210 19.57 2.76 4.77
N ASP A 211 20.72 3.42 4.77
CA ASP A 211 21.71 3.31 3.67
C ASP A 211 22.23 1.88 3.49
N ARG A 212 22.36 1.16 4.59
CA ARG A 212 22.83 -0.22 4.63
C ARG A 212 21.85 -1.10 5.38
N THR A 213 21.83 -2.38 5.03
CA THR A 213 21.17 -3.38 5.86
C THR A 213 21.80 -3.38 7.25
N GLN A 214 20.97 -3.14 8.25
CA GLN A 214 21.43 -3.09 9.64
C GLN A 214 21.14 -4.41 10.33
N ASN A 215 22.14 -4.91 11.04
CA ASN A 215 21.96 -6.06 11.94
C ASN A 215 21.21 -5.61 13.20
N GLY A 216 20.24 -6.42 13.62
CA GLY A 216 19.47 -6.14 14.82
C GLY A 216 18.22 -5.31 14.58
N VAL A 217 17.64 -4.85 15.70
CA VAL A 217 16.37 -4.14 15.74
C VAL A 217 16.58 -2.66 15.49
N LEU A 218 15.93 -2.14 14.46
CA LEU A 218 15.83 -0.70 14.24
C LEU A 218 14.84 -0.07 15.21
N GLN A 219 14.97 1.24 15.45
CA GLN A 219 13.95 1.98 16.18
C GLN A 219 12.59 1.86 15.44
N TRP A 220 11.50 1.73 16.22
CA TRP A 220 10.15 1.61 15.65
C TRP A 220 9.73 2.87 14.88
N ASN A 221 10.21 4.04 15.30
CA ASN A 221 10.09 5.29 14.55
C ASN A 221 11.33 5.47 13.68
N LEU A 222 11.18 5.39 12.37
CA LEU A 222 12.30 5.58 11.45
C LEU A 222 12.69 7.05 11.40
N GLU A 223 13.97 7.31 11.60
CA GLU A 223 14.52 8.65 11.47
C GLU A 223 14.70 9.01 9.98
N ARG A 224 14.38 10.24 9.66
CA ARG A 224 14.60 10.78 8.33
C ARG A 224 16.10 11.05 8.14
N ILE A 225 16.67 10.60 7.03
CA ILE A 225 18.05 10.90 6.68
C ILE A 225 18.22 12.40 6.33
N SER A 226 19.47 12.87 6.30
CA SER A 226 19.76 14.26 5.93
C SER A 226 19.28 14.60 4.52
N ASN A 227 18.93 15.87 4.29
CA ASN A 227 18.50 16.32 2.97
C ASN A 227 19.63 16.16 1.92
N GLN A 228 20.90 16.20 2.32
CA GLN A 228 22.03 15.96 1.42
C GLN A 228 22.04 14.50 0.98
N ASN A 229 22.02 13.55 1.90
CA ASN A 229 22.01 12.12 1.60
C ASN A 229 20.77 11.74 0.76
N SER A 230 19.61 12.35 1.05
CA SER A 230 18.40 12.17 0.24
C SER A 230 18.62 12.60 -1.21
N ARG A 231 19.19 13.80 -1.46
CA ARG A 231 19.46 14.28 -2.83
C ARG A 231 20.43 13.36 -3.56
N GLU A 232 21.53 12.99 -2.90
CA GLU A 232 22.53 12.06 -3.48
C GLU A 232 21.89 10.73 -3.85
N ARG A 233 20.97 10.22 -3.01
CA ARG A 233 20.23 8.99 -3.25
C ARG A 233 19.29 9.10 -4.45
N PHE A 234 18.57 10.23 -4.61
CA PHE A 234 17.75 10.48 -5.80
C PHE A 234 18.55 10.66 -7.08
N GLU A 235 19.79 11.17 -6.99
CA GLU A 235 20.67 11.36 -8.14
C GLU A 235 21.41 10.08 -8.55
N ARG A 236 21.92 9.30 -7.60
CA ARG A 236 22.86 8.20 -7.83
C ARG A 236 22.34 6.82 -7.42
N GLY A 237 21.25 6.76 -6.65
CA GLY A 237 20.74 5.52 -6.07
C GLY A 237 21.44 5.12 -4.79
N PHE A 238 21.40 3.85 -4.48
CA PHE A 238 22.03 3.25 -3.31
C PHE A 238 23.39 2.65 -3.69
N GLU A 239 24.44 2.95 -2.94
CA GLU A 239 25.78 2.37 -3.15
C GLU A 239 25.88 0.96 -2.57
N ASP A 240 25.37 0.77 -1.34
CA ASP A 240 25.52 -0.46 -0.58
C ASP A 240 24.23 -1.32 -0.55
N ARG A 241 23.33 -1.12 -1.53
CA ARG A 241 22.04 -1.77 -1.52
C ARG A 241 21.49 -1.97 -2.93
N LYS A 242 20.95 -3.15 -3.22
CA LYS A 242 20.18 -3.42 -4.44
C LYS A 242 18.70 -3.49 -4.09
N VAL A 243 17.92 -2.53 -4.55
CA VAL A 243 16.50 -2.45 -4.24
C VAL A 243 15.67 -3.10 -5.34
N LEU A 244 14.92 -4.14 -4.98
CA LEU A 244 13.90 -4.77 -5.80
C LEU A 244 12.52 -4.34 -5.31
N GLY A 245 11.83 -3.50 -6.10
CA GLY A 245 10.44 -3.15 -5.85
C GLY A 245 9.48 -4.19 -6.41
N ILE A 246 8.51 -4.66 -5.62
CA ILE A 246 7.45 -5.55 -6.09
C ILE A 246 6.09 -4.93 -5.74
N GLY A 247 5.24 -4.71 -6.74
CA GLY A 247 3.94 -4.08 -6.53
C GLY A 247 2.81 -4.88 -7.16
N HIS A 248 1.74 -5.09 -6.39
CA HIS A 248 0.53 -5.79 -6.83
C HIS A 248 -0.60 -4.79 -7.09
N SER A 249 -1.27 -4.91 -8.25
CA SER A 249 -2.48 -4.17 -8.60
C SER A 249 -2.30 -2.65 -8.40
N PHE A 250 -3.01 -2.04 -7.46
CA PHE A 250 -2.87 -0.66 -7.00
C PHE A 250 -1.42 -0.31 -6.62
N GLY A 251 -0.77 -1.15 -5.78
CA GLY A 251 0.63 -0.98 -5.41
C GLY A 251 1.58 -1.08 -6.61
N GLY A 252 1.23 -1.88 -7.62
CA GLY A 252 1.96 -1.96 -8.89
C GLY A 252 1.87 -0.66 -9.70
N CYS A 253 0.69 -0.03 -9.74
CA CYS A 253 0.51 1.28 -10.37
C CYS A 253 1.34 2.36 -9.64
N ALA A 254 1.28 2.40 -8.31
CA ALA A 254 2.04 3.35 -7.50
C ALA A 254 3.56 3.15 -7.66
N LEU A 255 4.03 1.88 -7.68
CA LEU A 255 5.43 1.54 -7.93
C LEU A 255 5.89 1.99 -9.32
N ALA A 256 5.09 1.74 -10.37
CA ALA A 256 5.42 2.19 -11.71
C ALA A 256 5.58 3.70 -11.77
N ARG A 257 4.69 4.42 -11.10
CA ARG A 257 4.74 5.87 -11.01
C ARG A 257 5.97 6.36 -10.24
N ALA A 258 6.28 5.75 -9.11
CA ALA A 258 7.47 6.07 -8.32
C ALA A 258 8.76 5.81 -9.11
N ALA A 259 8.84 4.70 -9.85
CA ALA A 259 10.00 4.37 -10.66
C ALA A 259 10.24 5.35 -11.84
N LEU A 260 9.19 5.99 -12.35
CA LEU A 260 9.33 7.04 -13.37
C LEU A 260 9.93 8.33 -12.80
N ASP A 261 9.60 8.68 -11.57
CA ASP A 261 10.07 9.95 -10.94
C ASP A 261 11.37 9.78 -10.14
N GLY A 262 11.70 8.54 -9.69
CA GLY A 262 12.94 8.21 -8.97
C GLY A 262 13.57 6.91 -9.47
N PRO A 263 13.96 6.83 -10.76
CA PRO A 263 14.47 5.58 -11.34
C PRO A 263 15.75 5.08 -10.67
N SER A 264 16.60 5.96 -10.17
CA SER A 264 17.84 5.64 -9.46
C SER A 264 17.64 4.84 -8.17
N LEU A 265 16.45 4.95 -7.56
CA LEU A 265 16.13 4.28 -6.29
C LEU A 265 15.90 2.76 -6.44
N PHE A 266 15.77 2.26 -7.64
CA PHE A 266 15.46 0.86 -7.92
C PHE A 266 16.54 0.21 -8.77
N SER A 267 17.00 -0.97 -8.34
CA SER A 267 17.84 -1.82 -9.19
C SER A 267 16.99 -2.66 -10.15
N SER A 268 15.78 -3.03 -9.71
CA SER A 268 14.80 -3.76 -10.51
C SER A 268 13.40 -3.58 -9.95
N ILE A 269 12.38 -3.84 -10.78
CA ILE A 269 10.98 -3.81 -10.38
C ILE A 269 10.23 -5.03 -10.96
N ILE A 270 9.27 -5.54 -10.18
CA ILE A 270 8.36 -6.60 -10.59
C ILE A 270 6.92 -6.11 -10.41
N PHE A 271 6.12 -6.25 -11.44
CA PHE A 271 4.70 -5.95 -11.40
C PHE A 271 3.88 -7.25 -11.34
N VAL A 272 3.00 -7.34 -10.35
CA VAL A 272 2.04 -8.43 -10.20
C VAL A 272 0.66 -7.88 -10.53
N ASP A 273 0.16 -8.19 -11.72
CA ASP A 273 -1.14 -7.73 -12.23
C ASP A 273 -1.43 -6.23 -11.95
N PRO A 274 -0.56 -5.30 -12.41
CA PRO A 274 -0.65 -3.90 -12.06
C PRO A 274 -1.86 -3.23 -12.73
N VAL A 275 -2.48 -2.25 -12.06
CA VAL A 275 -3.57 -1.45 -12.65
C VAL A 275 -2.96 -0.38 -13.57
N ILE A 276 -2.51 -0.79 -14.74
CA ILE A 276 -1.95 0.08 -15.77
C ILE A 276 -2.71 -0.17 -17.08
N TYR A 277 -3.50 0.83 -17.50
CA TYR A 277 -4.31 0.73 -18.71
C TYR A 277 -3.86 1.72 -19.78
N PRO A 278 -3.84 1.31 -21.07
CA PRO A 278 -3.72 2.26 -22.17
C PRO A 278 -4.91 3.24 -22.16
N LEU A 279 -4.68 4.50 -22.51
CA LEU A 279 -5.72 5.54 -22.57
C LEU A 279 -6.95 5.15 -23.43
N CYS A 280 -6.74 4.35 -24.47
CA CYS A 280 -7.82 3.87 -25.36
C CYS A 280 -8.61 2.68 -24.78
N ALA A 281 -8.11 2.01 -23.74
CA ALA A 281 -8.77 0.86 -23.11
C ALA A 281 -9.75 1.24 -22.00
N ALA A 282 -9.87 2.52 -21.66
CA ALA A 282 -10.76 3.05 -20.63
C ALA A 282 -12.26 2.98 -21.00
N GLY A 283 -12.70 1.94 -21.73
CA GLY A 283 -14.10 1.60 -21.99
C GLY A 283 -14.81 1.18 -20.70
N GLY A 284 -15.45 2.10 -20.13
CA GLY A 284 -16.34 2.29 -18.99
C GLY A 284 -16.79 1.14 -18.08
N SER A 285 -17.08 -0.06 -18.53
CA SER A 285 -17.81 -1.01 -17.68
C SER A 285 -16.95 -1.85 -16.73
N LYS A 286 -15.74 -2.21 -17.11
CA LYS A 286 -14.85 -3.03 -16.25
C LYS A 286 -14.23 -2.22 -15.12
N ILE A 287 -14.02 -0.91 -15.31
CA ILE A 287 -13.47 0.00 -14.29
C ILE A 287 -14.44 0.19 -13.12
N ARG A 288 -15.74 0.01 -13.34
CA ARG A 288 -16.78 0.18 -12.32
C ARG A 288 -16.88 -0.98 -11.33
N LEU A 289 -16.51 -2.20 -11.74
CA LEU A 289 -16.77 -3.41 -10.93
C LEU A 289 -15.93 -3.48 -9.65
N ALA A 290 -14.67 -3.15 -9.70
CA ALA A 290 -13.79 -3.25 -8.53
C ALA A 290 -14.14 -2.23 -7.42
N PRO A 291 -14.34 -0.92 -7.71
CA PRO A 291 -14.78 0.04 -6.70
C PRO A 291 -16.14 -0.29 -6.07
N ILE A 292 -17.11 -0.71 -6.87
CA ILE A 292 -18.42 -1.13 -6.34
C ILE A 292 -18.26 -2.37 -5.46
N GLY A 293 -17.50 -3.36 -5.90
CA GLY A 293 -17.20 -4.55 -5.10
C GLY A 293 -16.60 -4.22 -3.73
N ALA A 294 -15.72 -3.21 -3.68
CA ALA A 294 -15.15 -2.71 -2.42
C ALA A 294 -16.23 -2.05 -1.54
N LEU A 295 -17.08 -1.19 -2.12
CA LEU A 295 -18.12 -0.46 -1.39
C LEU A 295 -19.24 -1.36 -0.83
N ILE A 296 -19.60 -2.46 -1.51
CA ILE A 296 -20.64 -3.39 -1.02
C ILE A 296 -20.09 -4.46 -0.07
N ARG A 297 -18.78 -4.56 0.06
CA ARG A 297 -18.14 -5.58 0.90
C ARG A 297 -18.58 -5.45 2.35
N ARG A 298 -18.86 -6.59 2.99
CA ARG A 298 -19.08 -6.62 4.43
C ARG A 298 -17.75 -6.28 5.13
N GLU A 299 -17.81 -5.42 6.13
CA GLU A 299 -16.62 -4.90 6.82
C GLU A 299 -16.58 -5.25 8.30
N GLN A 300 -17.69 -5.76 8.88
CA GLN A 300 -17.80 -6.04 10.31
C GLN A 300 -18.41 -7.41 10.58
N TRP A 301 -17.86 -8.10 11.57
CA TRP A 301 -18.25 -9.43 12.04
C TRP A 301 -18.15 -9.49 13.55
N GLN A 302 -18.75 -10.53 14.15
CA GLN A 302 -18.70 -10.78 15.59
C GLN A 302 -17.26 -11.05 16.08
N ASP A 303 -16.51 -11.84 15.30
CA ASP A 303 -15.16 -12.27 15.59
C ASP A 303 -14.41 -12.64 14.28
N ARG A 304 -13.12 -12.97 14.39
CA ARG A 304 -12.29 -13.34 13.23
C ARG A 304 -12.76 -14.63 12.54
N GLU A 305 -13.29 -15.61 13.27
CA GLU A 305 -13.82 -16.83 12.66
C GLU A 305 -15.08 -16.57 11.84
N SER A 306 -15.95 -15.71 12.34
CA SER A 306 -17.12 -15.21 11.58
C SER A 306 -16.71 -14.40 10.35
N ALA A 307 -15.63 -13.64 10.45
CA ALA A 307 -15.04 -12.91 9.31
C ALA A 307 -14.53 -13.90 8.25
N ARG A 308 -13.72 -14.88 8.65
CA ARG A 308 -13.20 -15.95 7.79
C ARG A 308 -14.32 -16.70 7.07
N THR A 309 -15.29 -17.18 7.82
CA THR A 309 -16.47 -17.89 7.28
C THR A 309 -17.27 -17.00 6.33
N GLY A 310 -17.41 -15.72 6.66
CA GLY A 310 -18.10 -14.74 5.83
C GLY A 310 -17.39 -14.47 4.50
N LEU A 311 -16.08 -14.32 4.52
CA LEU A 311 -15.24 -14.10 3.34
C LEU A 311 -15.26 -15.32 2.40
N LEU A 312 -15.20 -16.54 2.95
CA LEU A 312 -15.27 -17.79 2.19
C LEU A 312 -16.61 -18.01 1.47
N LYS A 313 -17.65 -17.22 1.71
CA LYS A 313 -18.87 -17.22 0.88
C LYS A 313 -18.64 -16.65 -0.52
N SER A 314 -17.57 -15.90 -0.72
CA SER A 314 -17.20 -15.33 -2.03
C SER A 314 -16.26 -16.25 -2.79
N PRO A 315 -16.53 -16.58 -4.07
CA PRO A 315 -15.62 -17.34 -4.92
C PRO A 315 -14.21 -16.72 -5.03
N PHE A 316 -14.12 -15.41 -4.89
CA PHE A 316 -12.84 -14.69 -4.87
C PHE A 316 -11.93 -15.18 -3.74
N PHE A 317 -12.44 -15.25 -2.51
CA PHE A 317 -11.64 -15.72 -1.36
C PHE A 317 -11.49 -17.24 -1.31
N GLN A 318 -12.43 -18.00 -1.92
CA GLN A 318 -12.29 -19.46 -2.05
C GLN A 318 -11.10 -19.88 -2.91
N ALA A 319 -10.69 -19.02 -3.86
CA ALA A 319 -9.56 -19.27 -4.73
C ALA A 319 -8.19 -18.96 -4.08
N TRP A 320 -8.19 -18.40 -2.87
CA TRP A 320 -6.96 -18.03 -2.18
C TRP A 320 -6.29 -19.23 -1.51
N HIS A 321 -4.96 -19.14 -1.38
CA HIS A 321 -4.25 -20.05 -0.51
C HIS A 321 -4.76 -19.89 0.94
N PRO A 322 -5.04 -20.97 1.69
CA PRO A 322 -5.60 -20.89 3.03
C PRO A 322 -4.78 -19.99 3.98
N ASP A 323 -3.45 -20.09 3.95
CA ASP A 323 -2.59 -19.28 4.80
C ASP A 323 -2.66 -17.78 4.42
N ALA A 324 -2.83 -17.45 3.14
CA ALA A 324 -3.00 -16.06 2.72
C ALA A 324 -4.34 -15.47 3.18
N LEU A 325 -5.39 -16.29 3.22
CA LEU A 325 -6.67 -15.89 3.81
C LEU A 325 -6.55 -15.70 5.31
N GLU A 326 -5.79 -16.56 5.98
CA GLU A 326 -5.53 -16.44 7.42
C GLU A 326 -4.74 -15.15 7.72
N ASP A 327 -3.66 -14.87 6.98
CA ASP A 327 -2.91 -13.61 7.08
C ASP A 327 -3.84 -12.41 6.85
N TYR A 328 -4.76 -12.49 5.87
CA TYR A 328 -5.73 -11.43 5.60
C TYR A 328 -6.70 -11.19 6.76
N VAL A 329 -7.24 -12.25 7.36
CA VAL A 329 -8.16 -12.14 8.51
C VAL A 329 -7.43 -11.66 9.75
N GLN A 330 -6.27 -12.24 10.04
CA GLN A 330 -5.51 -11.95 11.27
C GLN A 330 -5.00 -10.51 11.29
N TYR A 331 -4.40 -10.04 10.20
CA TYR A 331 -3.75 -8.75 10.14
C TYR A 331 -4.59 -7.65 9.47
N GLY A 332 -5.55 -8.02 8.63
CA GLY A 332 -6.44 -7.07 7.95
C GLY A 332 -7.64 -6.63 8.78
N THR A 333 -7.86 -7.24 9.95
CA THR A 333 -8.96 -6.88 10.86
C THR A 333 -8.45 -6.27 12.17
N VAL A 334 -9.29 -5.48 12.81
CA VAL A 334 -9.07 -4.92 14.15
C VAL A 334 -10.32 -5.13 15.00
N GLU A 335 -10.12 -5.37 16.29
CA GLU A 335 -11.21 -5.47 17.27
C GLU A 335 -11.75 -4.10 17.65
N ASP A 336 -13.05 -4.00 17.81
CA ASP A 336 -13.74 -2.85 18.35
C ASP A 336 -14.89 -3.28 19.29
N GLU A 337 -15.67 -2.35 19.81
CA GLU A 337 -16.79 -2.61 20.71
C GLU A 337 -17.91 -3.46 20.10
N HIS A 338 -17.93 -3.65 18.78
CA HIS A 338 -18.94 -4.40 18.05
C HIS A 338 -18.41 -5.72 17.46
N GLY A 339 -17.18 -6.11 17.80
CA GLY A 339 -16.52 -7.32 17.31
C GLY A 339 -15.23 -7.04 16.54
N VAL A 340 -15.12 -7.51 15.30
CA VAL A 340 -13.97 -7.24 14.43
C VAL A 340 -14.39 -6.54 13.14
N LYS A 341 -13.59 -5.59 12.69
CA LYS A 341 -13.80 -4.89 11.42
C LYS A 341 -12.55 -4.85 10.57
N LEU A 342 -12.71 -4.65 9.26
CA LEU A 342 -11.59 -4.40 8.38
C LEU A 342 -10.88 -3.09 8.75
N LYS A 343 -9.55 -3.10 8.75
CA LYS A 343 -8.71 -1.91 8.97
C LYS A 343 -8.86 -0.89 7.83
N CYS A 344 -9.05 -1.38 6.59
CA CYS A 344 -9.33 -0.54 5.44
C CYS A 344 -10.82 -0.66 5.08
N SER A 345 -11.57 0.44 5.15
CA SER A 345 -12.96 0.46 4.69
C SER A 345 -13.03 0.33 3.17
N GLY A 346 -14.13 -0.25 2.67
CA GLY A 346 -14.39 -0.31 1.22
C GLY A 346 -14.48 1.07 0.57
N TYR A 347 -14.75 2.08 1.38
CA TYR A 347 -14.75 3.47 0.98
C TYR A 347 -13.35 4.00 0.63
N GLN A 348 -12.31 3.52 1.32
CA GLN A 348 -10.92 3.90 1.12
C GLN A 348 -10.21 3.05 0.06
N CYS A 349 -10.78 1.92 -0.33
CA CYS A 349 -10.28 1.07 -1.39
C CYS A 349 -10.73 1.57 -2.77
#